data_5ee438f6e9a4cae665dc49accd6d1051
#
_entry.id   5ee438f6e9a4cae665dc49accd6d1051
#
_cell.length_a   1.000
_cell.length_b   1.000
_cell.length_c   1.000
_cell.angle_alpha   90.00
_cell.angle_beta   90.00
_cell.angle_gamma   90.00
#
_symmetry.space_group_name_H-M   'P 1'
#
loop_
_entity.id
_entity.type
_entity.pdbx_description
1 polymer ?
#
loop_
_entity_poly.entity_id
_entity_poly.type
_entity_poly.pdbx_seq_one_letter_code
_entity_poly.pdbx_strand_id
1 'polypeptide(L)'
;SDNHISARHLRLDAVGEGWQLSDLGSLNGVEIIKNPAADSDPFATVLAAGAEIKIGRTKLRIIADSHPVEAAKELHRLEKDVGQLNRFSIWLPLFMLALVIDIASLHANSFVEWQWKNILSTILISQAIPLVLALFWSGIGRFLREESNFLGHYSLILLASLLYTASAWLIGVIGYNFSAEILVDVVAPLIMLSLIAILLSANF
;
A
#
# COMPACT_ATOMS: atom_id res chain seq x y z
N SER A 1 -9.92 -0.73 -10.12
CA SER A 1 -10.97 -0.98 -11.14
C SER A 1 -10.82 0.01 -12.29
N ASP A 2 -10.90 -0.46 -13.51
CA ASP A 2 -10.81 0.38 -14.70
C ASP A 2 -12.19 0.95 -15.02
N ASN A 3 -12.39 2.25 -14.77
CA ASN A 3 -13.66 2.95 -15.00
C ASN A 3 -13.97 3.14 -16.51
N HIS A 4 -13.07 2.73 -17.40
CA HIS A 4 -13.26 2.79 -18.86
C HIS A 4 -13.83 1.48 -19.43
N ILE A 5 -14.09 0.49 -18.58
CA ILE A 5 -14.70 -0.79 -18.97
C ILE A 5 -16.18 -0.75 -18.64
N SER A 6 -17.03 -0.95 -19.63
CA SER A 6 -18.48 -1.08 -19.44
C SER A 6 -18.82 -2.37 -18.69
N ALA A 7 -19.92 -2.40 -17.93
CA ALA A 7 -20.36 -3.59 -17.18
C ALA A 7 -20.58 -4.84 -18.06
N ARG A 8 -20.97 -4.62 -19.32
CA ARG A 8 -21.00 -5.62 -20.39
C ARG A 8 -20.22 -5.03 -21.56
N HIS A 9 -18.94 -5.38 -21.69
CA HIS A 9 -18.05 -4.76 -22.65
C HIS A 9 -17.92 -5.61 -23.91
N LEU A 10 -17.57 -6.88 -23.71
CA LEU A 10 -17.38 -7.84 -24.81
C LEU A 10 -17.93 -9.22 -24.45
N ARG A 11 -18.12 -10.04 -25.49
CA ARG A 11 -18.42 -11.46 -25.40
C ARG A 11 -17.39 -12.24 -26.20
N LEU A 12 -16.95 -13.35 -25.66
CA LEU A 12 -16.10 -14.33 -26.33
C LEU A 12 -16.86 -15.64 -26.44
N ASP A 13 -17.09 -16.07 -27.67
CA ASP A 13 -17.72 -17.34 -27.96
C ASP A 13 -16.67 -18.30 -28.54
N ALA A 14 -16.62 -19.53 -28.04
CA ALA A 14 -15.70 -20.54 -28.56
C ALA A 14 -16.15 -20.97 -29.96
N VAL A 15 -15.22 -20.90 -30.91
CA VAL A 15 -15.47 -21.31 -32.32
C VAL A 15 -14.25 -22.10 -32.79
N GLY A 16 -14.42 -23.42 -32.94
CA GLY A 16 -13.32 -24.31 -33.32
C GLY A 16 -12.20 -24.27 -32.25
N GLU A 17 -10.97 -24.01 -32.67
CA GLU A 17 -9.80 -23.87 -31.76
C GLU A 17 -9.55 -22.40 -31.31
N GLY A 18 -10.48 -21.50 -31.58
CA GLY A 18 -10.34 -20.08 -31.25
C GLY A 18 -11.58 -19.48 -30.60
N TRP A 19 -11.61 -18.17 -30.52
CA TRP A 19 -12.68 -17.40 -29.90
C TRP A 19 -13.13 -16.27 -30.82
N GLN A 20 -14.43 -16.23 -31.07
CA GLN A 20 -15.05 -15.10 -31.77
C GLN A 20 -15.32 -13.99 -30.77
N LEU A 21 -14.79 -12.79 -31.03
CA LEU A 21 -14.98 -11.61 -30.22
C LEU A 21 -16.17 -10.81 -30.74
N SER A 22 -17.06 -10.43 -29.83
CA SER A 22 -18.18 -9.53 -30.11
C SER A 22 -18.18 -8.38 -29.09
N ASP A 23 -18.14 -7.14 -29.55
CA ASP A 23 -18.37 -5.97 -28.70
C ASP A 23 -19.88 -5.84 -28.45
N LEU A 24 -20.25 -5.72 -27.17
CA LEU A 24 -21.64 -5.61 -26.71
C LEU A 24 -22.16 -4.16 -26.69
N GLY A 25 -21.61 -3.27 -27.51
CA GLY A 25 -21.93 -1.85 -27.52
C GLY A 25 -21.22 -1.09 -26.39
N SER A 26 -19.96 -1.41 -26.19
CA SER A 26 -19.15 -0.73 -25.20
C SER A 26 -18.87 0.73 -25.54
N LEU A 27 -18.69 1.59 -24.54
CA LEU A 27 -18.44 3.02 -24.76
C LEU A 27 -17.09 3.29 -25.45
N ASN A 28 -16.07 2.49 -25.11
CA ASN A 28 -14.70 2.71 -25.58
C ASN A 28 -14.23 1.69 -26.63
N GLY A 29 -15.09 0.74 -27.03
CA GLY A 29 -14.76 -0.28 -28.01
C GLY A 29 -13.76 -1.32 -27.51
N VAL A 30 -13.44 -2.26 -28.38
CA VAL A 30 -12.44 -3.31 -28.20
C VAL A 30 -11.36 -3.17 -29.26
N GLU A 31 -10.11 -3.06 -28.87
CA GLU A 31 -8.95 -2.97 -29.76
C GLU A 31 -8.20 -4.30 -29.76
N ILE A 32 -7.99 -4.92 -30.94
CA ILE A 32 -7.13 -6.10 -31.08
C ILE A 32 -5.69 -5.62 -31.28
N ILE A 33 -4.82 -5.83 -30.30
CA ILE A 33 -3.42 -5.42 -30.38
C ILE A 33 -2.62 -6.44 -31.20
N LYS A 34 -2.87 -7.72 -30.96
CA LYS A 34 -2.18 -8.83 -31.60
C LYS A 34 -3.13 -10.01 -31.73
N ASN A 35 -3.14 -10.64 -32.93
CA ASN A 35 -3.85 -11.90 -33.16
C ASN A 35 -2.95 -12.84 -33.99
N PRO A 36 -2.40 -13.92 -33.40
CA PRO A 36 -1.56 -14.86 -34.13
C PRO A 36 -2.29 -15.52 -35.34
N ALA A 37 -3.61 -15.61 -35.31
CA ALA A 37 -4.38 -16.10 -36.44
C ALA A 37 -4.32 -15.15 -37.65
N ALA A 38 -4.14 -13.85 -37.42
CA ALA A 38 -4.04 -12.85 -38.50
C ALA A 38 -2.71 -12.94 -39.26
N ASP A 39 -1.68 -13.57 -38.70
CA ASP A 39 -0.43 -13.82 -39.41
C ASP A 39 -0.62 -14.83 -40.57
N SER A 40 -1.60 -15.74 -40.43
CA SER A 40 -1.94 -16.76 -41.44
C SER A 40 -3.12 -16.32 -42.35
N ASP A 41 -4.05 -15.53 -41.79
CA ASP A 41 -5.21 -14.97 -42.49
C ASP A 41 -5.51 -13.56 -41.99
N PRO A 42 -5.18 -12.51 -42.78
CA PRO A 42 -5.43 -11.11 -42.40
C PRO A 42 -6.90 -10.76 -42.12
N PHE A 43 -7.83 -11.60 -42.60
CA PHE A 43 -9.28 -11.44 -42.41
C PHE A 43 -9.84 -12.31 -41.29
N ALA A 44 -8.97 -12.95 -40.50
CA ALA A 44 -9.40 -13.81 -39.41
C ALA A 44 -10.21 -13.02 -38.35
N THR A 45 -11.49 -13.35 -38.25
CA THR A 45 -12.40 -12.81 -37.22
C THR A 45 -12.33 -13.56 -35.89
N VAL A 46 -11.58 -14.67 -35.88
CA VAL A 46 -11.41 -15.56 -34.72
C VAL A 46 -10.08 -15.25 -34.09
N LEU A 47 -10.07 -15.08 -32.75
CA LEU A 47 -8.88 -14.88 -31.95
C LEU A 47 -8.25 -16.22 -31.58
N ALA A 48 -6.96 -16.38 -31.87
CA ALA A 48 -6.22 -17.57 -31.47
C ALA A 48 -5.61 -17.44 -30.06
N ALA A 49 -5.13 -18.54 -29.51
CA ALA A 49 -4.32 -18.51 -28.29
C ALA A 49 -3.08 -17.62 -28.50
N GLY A 50 -2.80 -16.76 -27.55
CA GLY A 50 -1.76 -15.73 -27.63
C GLY A 50 -2.26 -14.38 -28.19
N ALA A 51 -3.54 -14.25 -28.57
CA ALA A 51 -4.12 -12.99 -28.97
C ALA A 51 -4.18 -12.01 -27.79
N GLU A 52 -3.90 -10.74 -28.08
CA GLU A 52 -3.95 -9.65 -27.11
C GLU A 52 -5.01 -8.63 -27.54
N ILE A 53 -5.91 -8.33 -26.63
CA ILE A 53 -6.97 -7.34 -26.82
C ILE A 53 -6.88 -6.27 -25.74
N LYS A 54 -7.32 -5.07 -26.06
CA LYS A 54 -7.39 -3.95 -25.12
C LYS A 54 -8.83 -3.50 -24.96
N ILE A 55 -9.27 -3.38 -23.72
CA ILE A 55 -10.58 -2.86 -23.32
C ILE A 55 -10.36 -1.72 -22.32
N GLY A 56 -10.79 -0.52 -22.68
CA GLY A 56 -10.45 0.66 -21.89
C GLY A 56 -8.93 0.83 -21.76
N ARG A 57 -8.41 0.76 -20.53
CA ARG A 57 -6.96 0.79 -20.24
C ARG A 57 -6.36 -0.59 -19.99
N THR A 58 -7.19 -1.61 -19.91
CA THR A 58 -6.78 -2.97 -19.52
C THR A 58 -6.44 -3.79 -20.76
N LYS A 59 -5.30 -4.46 -20.74
CA LYS A 59 -4.88 -5.44 -21.74
C LYS A 59 -5.22 -6.84 -21.25
N LEU A 60 -5.86 -7.62 -22.11
CA LEU A 60 -6.18 -9.03 -21.86
C LEU A 60 -5.45 -9.88 -22.90
N ARG A 61 -4.92 -11.02 -22.45
CA ARG A 61 -4.30 -12.01 -23.31
C ARG A 61 -5.11 -13.30 -23.25
N ILE A 62 -5.44 -13.84 -24.41
CA ILE A 62 -6.11 -15.12 -24.54
C ILE A 62 -5.06 -16.22 -24.46
N ILE A 63 -5.19 -17.13 -23.51
CA ILE A 63 -4.28 -18.26 -23.33
C ILE A 63 -5.02 -19.57 -23.62
N ALA A 64 -4.30 -20.57 -24.09
CA ALA A 64 -4.85 -21.92 -24.25
C ALA A 64 -5.09 -22.54 -22.87
N ASP A 65 -6.07 -23.46 -22.79
CA ASP A 65 -6.39 -24.19 -21.55
C ASP A 65 -5.19 -25.01 -21.02
N SER A 66 -4.33 -25.46 -21.93
CA SER A 66 -3.09 -26.18 -21.61
C SER A 66 -1.94 -25.26 -21.15
N HIS A 67 -2.11 -23.95 -21.12
CA HIS A 67 -1.05 -23.02 -20.71
C HIS A 67 -0.82 -23.13 -19.20
N PRO A 68 0.43 -23.42 -18.75
CA PRO A 68 0.70 -23.48 -17.33
C PRO A 68 0.50 -22.11 -16.71
N VAL A 69 -0.56 -21.97 -15.93
CA VAL A 69 -0.81 -20.77 -15.12
C VAL A 69 -0.14 -20.99 -13.78
N GLU A 70 0.70 -20.04 -13.37
CA GLU A 70 1.24 -20.06 -12.01
C GLU A 70 0.09 -20.10 -11.00
N ALA A 71 0.20 -21.02 -10.03
CA ALA A 71 -0.78 -21.10 -8.94
C ALA A 71 -0.85 -19.75 -8.22
N ALA A 72 -2.06 -19.30 -7.92
CA ALA A 72 -2.26 -18.08 -7.17
C ALA A 72 -1.48 -18.17 -5.84
N LYS A 73 -0.60 -17.20 -5.61
CA LYS A 73 0.11 -17.09 -4.32
C LYS A 73 -0.89 -16.59 -3.27
N GLU A 74 -0.92 -17.26 -2.12
CA GLU A 74 -1.69 -16.73 -0.99
C GLU A 74 -1.14 -15.36 -0.60
N LEU A 75 -2.05 -14.39 -0.38
CA LEU A 75 -1.68 -13.10 0.20
C LEU A 75 -1.01 -13.35 1.56
N HIS A 76 0.19 -12.84 1.72
CA HIS A 76 0.90 -12.93 2.98
C HIS A 76 0.05 -12.33 4.12
N ARG A 77 0.07 -12.93 5.31
CA ARG A 77 -0.75 -12.45 6.46
C ARG A 77 -0.55 -10.96 6.71
N LEU A 78 0.69 -10.48 6.60
CA LEU A 78 1.03 -9.07 6.77
C LEU A 78 0.35 -8.14 5.74
N GLU A 79 0.16 -8.57 4.48
CA GLU A 79 -0.56 -7.77 3.47
C GLU A 79 -2.05 -7.63 3.80
N LYS A 80 -2.67 -8.68 4.35
CA LYS A 80 -4.05 -8.63 4.84
C LYS A 80 -4.17 -7.68 6.04
N ASP A 81 -3.23 -7.73 6.97
CA ASP A 81 -3.24 -6.92 8.19
C ASP A 81 -2.98 -5.44 7.87
N VAL A 82 -2.04 -5.14 6.97
CA VAL A 82 -1.80 -3.77 6.46
C VAL A 82 -3.03 -3.23 5.72
N GLY A 83 -3.73 -4.08 4.94
CA GLY A 83 -4.99 -3.69 4.29
C GLY A 83 -6.09 -3.28 5.28
N GLN A 84 -6.11 -3.85 6.49
CA GLN A 84 -7.05 -3.44 7.54
C GLN A 84 -6.68 -2.07 8.13
N LEU A 85 -5.39 -1.72 8.22
CA LEU A 85 -4.92 -0.42 8.72
C LEU A 85 -5.37 0.77 7.86
N ASN A 86 -5.81 0.53 6.63
CA ASN A 86 -6.39 1.55 5.74
C ASN A 86 -7.81 2.01 6.15
N ARG A 87 -8.40 1.36 7.16
CA ARG A 87 -9.75 1.73 7.63
C ARG A 87 -9.69 2.99 8.48
N PHE A 88 -10.61 3.91 8.21
CA PHE A 88 -10.76 5.15 8.99
C PHE A 88 -10.94 4.89 10.49
N SER A 89 -11.61 3.78 10.85
CA SER A 89 -11.81 3.33 12.24
C SER A 89 -10.51 2.97 12.98
N ILE A 90 -9.41 2.73 12.26
CA ILE A 90 -8.10 2.42 12.85
C ILE A 90 -7.18 3.64 12.75
N TRP A 91 -7.14 4.27 11.57
CA TRP A 91 -6.30 5.43 11.32
C TRP A 91 -6.61 6.60 12.27
N LEU A 92 -7.88 6.96 12.42
CA LEU A 92 -8.27 8.13 13.23
C LEU A 92 -7.91 7.98 14.71
N PRO A 93 -8.20 6.85 15.40
CA PRO A 93 -7.74 6.67 16.79
C PRO A 93 -6.23 6.69 16.96
N LEU A 94 -5.46 6.11 16.02
CA LEU A 94 -3.99 6.15 16.08
C LEU A 94 -3.48 7.60 15.97
N PHE A 95 -4.03 8.36 15.02
CA PHE A 95 -3.68 9.77 14.85
C PHE A 95 -4.02 10.60 16.09
N MET A 96 -5.22 10.43 16.65
CA MET A 96 -5.63 11.13 17.87
C MET A 96 -4.75 10.75 19.07
N LEU A 97 -4.38 9.47 19.20
CA LEU A 97 -3.48 9.01 20.26
C LEU A 97 -2.08 9.64 20.11
N ALA A 98 -1.57 9.71 18.89
CA ALA A 98 -0.29 10.39 18.63
C ALA A 98 -0.33 11.86 19.05
N LEU A 99 -1.39 12.59 18.67
CA LEU A 99 -1.57 13.98 19.08
C LEU A 99 -1.64 14.15 20.61
N VAL A 100 -2.35 13.26 21.30
CA VAL A 100 -2.45 13.31 22.77
C VAL A 100 -1.08 13.09 23.41
N ILE A 101 -0.29 12.14 22.91
CA ILE A 101 1.06 11.87 23.39
C ILE A 101 2.00 13.06 23.12
N ASP A 102 1.93 13.68 21.93
CA ASP A 102 2.70 14.87 21.58
C ASP A 102 2.42 16.02 22.56
N ILE A 103 1.14 16.30 22.82
CA ILE A 103 0.70 17.36 23.74
C ILE A 103 1.11 17.02 25.19
N ALA A 104 0.93 15.77 25.61
CA ALA A 104 1.33 15.32 26.94
C ALA A 104 2.86 15.42 27.15
N SER A 105 3.64 15.07 26.12
CA SER A 105 5.09 15.19 26.14
C SER A 105 5.55 16.66 26.24
N LEU A 106 4.86 17.55 25.54
CA LEU A 106 5.12 18.98 25.63
C LEU A 106 4.81 19.51 27.04
N HIS A 107 3.70 19.07 27.65
CA HIS A 107 3.30 19.47 28.99
C HIS A 107 4.27 18.92 30.06
N ALA A 108 4.74 17.68 29.90
CA ALA A 108 5.71 17.06 30.81
C ALA A 108 7.09 17.75 30.75
N ASN A 109 7.39 18.44 29.67
CA ASN A 109 8.63 19.16 29.45
C ASN A 109 8.53 20.57 30.07
N SER A 110 8.75 20.65 31.37
CA SER A 110 8.54 21.85 32.18
C SER A 110 9.34 23.11 31.72
N PHE A 111 10.28 22.94 30.80
CA PHE A 111 11.11 24.02 30.29
C PHE A 111 10.44 24.76 29.08
N VAL A 112 9.34 24.25 28.56
CA VAL A 112 8.63 24.85 27.41
C VAL A 112 7.42 25.61 27.91
N GLU A 113 7.38 26.91 27.62
CA GLU A 113 6.22 27.73 27.94
C GLU A 113 4.97 27.21 27.20
N TRP A 114 3.85 27.15 27.93
CA TRP A 114 2.55 26.73 27.41
C TRP A 114 1.94 27.85 26.55
N GLN A 115 2.42 27.97 25.32
CA GLN A 115 1.93 28.91 24.32
C GLN A 115 1.39 28.18 23.10
N TRP A 116 0.34 28.72 22.49
CA TRP A 116 -0.25 28.14 21.27
C TRP A 116 0.76 27.94 20.14
N LYS A 117 1.73 28.83 20.01
CA LYS A 117 2.81 28.71 19.02
C LYS A 117 3.64 27.43 19.26
N ASN A 118 3.98 27.13 20.50
CA ASN A 118 4.77 25.97 20.84
C ASN A 118 3.98 24.67 20.63
N ILE A 119 2.69 24.67 21.01
CA ILE A 119 1.80 23.52 20.78
C ILE A 119 1.67 23.25 19.29
N LEU A 120 1.35 24.27 18.50
CA LEU A 120 1.18 24.13 17.06
C LEU A 120 2.47 23.68 16.36
N SER A 121 3.62 24.26 16.70
CA SER A 121 4.90 23.87 16.12
C SER A 121 5.27 22.42 16.47
N THR A 122 5.04 21.99 17.71
CA THR A 122 5.28 20.61 18.13
C THR A 122 4.43 19.63 17.32
N ILE A 123 3.12 19.88 17.22
CA ILE A 123 2.21 19.03 16.43
C ILE A 123 2.61 19.01 14.96
N LEU A 124 2.92 20.16 14.36
CA LEU A 124 3.31 20.22 12.95
C LEU A 124 4.61 19.44 12.68
N ILE A 125 5.60 19.57 13.53
CA ILE A 125 6.90 18.92 13.37
C ILE A 125 6.76 17.41 13.61
N SER A 126 6.07 17.00 14.69
CA SER A 126 5.91 15.57 15.02
C SER A 126 5.12 14.80 13.96
N GLN A 127 4.11 15.41 13.37
CA GLN A 127 3.29 14.77 12.33
C GLN A 127 3.89 14.89 10.92
N ALA A 128 4.80 15.86 10.68
CA ALA A 128 5.42 16.04 9.38
C ALA A 128 6.28 14.83 8.96
N ILE A 129 7.04 14.25 9.87
CA ILE A 129 7.92 13.11 9.57
C ILE A 129 7.11 11.86 9.18
N PRO A 130 6.14 11.37 9.97
CA PRO A 130 5.28 10.27 9.57
C PRO A 130 4.55 10.51 8.25
N LEU A 131 4.06 11.74 8.03
CA LEU A 131 3.36 12.11 6.81
C LEU A 131 4.26 12.03 5.58
N VAL A 132 5.47 12.62 5.65
CA VAL A 132 6.44 12.60 4.55
C VAL A 132 6.88 11.16 4.24
N LEU A 133 7.15 10.35 5.26
CA LEU A 133 7.49 8.94 5.08
C LEU A 133 6.35 8.16 4.42
N ALA A 134 5.10 8.38 4.84
CA ALA A 134 3.94 7.72 4.26
C ALA A 134 3.72 8.13 2.79
N LEU A 135 3.91 9.41 2.47
CA LEU A 135 3.85 9.90 1.08
C LEU A 135 4.96 9.28 0.22
N PHE A 136 6.18 9.20 0.75
CA PHE A 136 7.31 8.59 0.06
C PHE A 136 7.05 7.10 -0.26
N TRP A 137 6.62 6.30 0.74
CA TRP A 137 6.30 4.88 0.54
C TRP A 137 5.11 4.67 -0.38
N SER A 138 4.06 5.48 -0.24
CA SER A 138 2.90 5.43 -1.14
C SER A 138 3.28 5.77 -2.58
N GLY A 139 4.22 6.72 -2.76
CA GLY A 139 4.78 7.07 -4.07
C GLY A 139 5.56 5.91 -4.70
N ILE A 140 6.42 5.25 -3.92
CA ILE A 140 7.16 4.06 -4.37
C ILE A 140 6.19 2.92 -4.73
N GLY A 141 5.20 2.64 -3.89
CA GLY A 141 4.18 1.62 -4.15
C GLY A 141 3.41 1.89 -5.45
N ARG A 142 3.05 3.14 -5.69
CA ARG A 142 2.39 3.55 -6.94
C ARG A 142 3.28 3.36 -8.17
N PHE A 143 4.59 3.62 -8.02
CA PHE A 143 5.53 3.50 -9.13
C PHE A 143 5.88 2.04 -9.46
N LEU A 144 6.01 1.19 -8.44
CA LEU A 144 6.44 -0.21 -8.60
C LEU A 144 5.28 -1.19 -8.80
N ARG A 145 4.12 -0.95 -8.14
CA ARG A 145 3.00 -1.90 -8.08
C ARG A 145 1.68 -1.35 -8.64
N GLU A 146 1.68 -0.11 -9.16
CA GLU A 146 0.49 0.62 -9.61
C GLU A 146 -0.57 0.82 -8.51
N GLU A 147 -0.27 0.49 -7.27
CA GLU A 147 -1.15 0.62 -6.12
C GLU A 147 -0.61 1.67 -5.15
N SER A 148 -1.50 2.54 -4.65
CA SER A 148 -1.17 3.51 -3.62
C SER A 148 -2.02 3.26 -2.39
N ASN A 149 -1.39 2.88 -1.28
CA ASN A 149 -2.06 2.67 0.00
C ASN A 149 -1.56 3.66 1.05
N PHE A 150 -1.77 4.96 0.80
CA PHE A 150 -1.28 6.03 1.66
C PHE A 150 -1.73 5.90 3.12
N LEU A 151 -3.04 5.68 3.36
CA LEU A 151 -3.56 5.58 4.72
C LEU A 151 -3.03 4.36 5.47
N GLY A 152 -2.85 3.24 4.78
CA GLY A 152 -2.25 2.04 5.37
C GLY A 152 -0.80 2.29 5.82
N HIS A 153 0.02 2.88 4.95
CA HIS A 153 1.41 3.24 5.28
C HIS A 153 1.48 4.27 6.41
N TYR A 154 0.62 5.29 6.38
CA TYR A 154 0.56 6.29 7.43
C TYR A 154 0.17 5.70 8.79
N SER A 155 -0.86 4.84 8.83
CA SER A 155 -1.26 4.13 10.05
C SER A 155 -0.16 3.23 10.60
N LEU A 156 0.56 2.53 9.73
CA LEU A 156 1.68 1.66 10.11
C LEU A 156 2.84 2.46 10.70
N ILE A 157 3.18 3.60 10.10
CA ILE A 157 4.24 4.49 10.60
C ILE A 157 3.82 5.13 11.93
N LEU A 158 2.57 5.56 12.07
CA LEU A 158 2.05 6.07 13.35
C LEU A 158 2.11 5.00 14.43
N LEU A 159 1.70 3.77 14.15
CA LEU A 159 1.78 2.66 15.11
C LEU A 159 3.23 2.40 15.53
N ALA A 160 4.17 2.36 14.58
CA ALA A 160 5.58 2.18 14.87
C ALA A 160 6.15 3.32 15.71
N SER A 161 5.79 4.57 15.42
CA SER A 161 6.23 5.74 16.21
C SER A 161 5.68 5.71 17.63
N LEU A 162 4.42 5.31 17.82
CA LEU A 162 3.81 5.14 19.14
C LEU A 162 4.49 4.03 19.95
N LEU A 163 4.77 2.88 19.31
CA LEU A 163 5.49 1.77 19.95
C LEU A 163 6.92 2.18 20.35
N TYR A 164 7.60 2.92 19.46
CA TYR A 164 8.92 3.46 19.76
C TYR A 164 8.87 4.42 20.95
N THR A 165 7.95 5.37 20.96
CA THR A 165 7.80 6.35 22.05
C THR A 165 7.50 5.65 23.40
N ALA A 166 6.59 4.68 23.39
CA ALA A 166 6.26 3.90 24.59
C ALA A 166 7.45 3.09 25.10
N SER A 167 8.20 2.43 24.20
CA SER A 167 9.39 1.67 24.57
C SER A 167 10.53 2.55 25.05
N ALA A 168 10.77 3.69 24.40
CA ALA A 168 11.79 4.65 24.82
C ALA A 168 11.48 5.23 26.21
N TRP A 169 10.21 5.54 26.49
CA TRP A 169 9.78 6.00 27.80
C TRP A 169 9.99 4.91 28.87
N LEU A 170 9.59 3.67 28.59
CA LEU A 170 9.78 2.54 29.51
C LEU A 170 11.26 2.28 29.81
N ILE A 171 12.11 2.28 28.79
CA ILE A 171 13.56 2.12 28.92
C ILE A 171 14.16 3.27 29.72
N GLY A 172 13.70 4.50 29.49
CA GLY A 172 14.13 5.67 30.26
C GLY A 172 13.79 5.54 31.77
N VAL A 173 12.56 5.08 32.08
CA VAL A 173 12.15 4.82 33.47
C VAL A 173 13.00 3.72 34.13
N ILE A 174 13.25 2.63 33.42
CA ILE A 174 14.08 1.54 33.91
C ILE A 174 15.54 2.00 34.08
N GLY A 175 16.08 2.66 33.05
CA GLY A 175 17.46 3.19 33.09
C GLY A 175 17.70 4.12 34.27
N TYR A 176 16.76 5.03 34.53
CA TYR A 176 16.83 5.95 35.67
C TYR A 176 16.79 5.22 37.01
N ASN A 177 15.85 4.27 37.19
CA ASN A 177 15.68 3.56 38.45
C ASN A 177 16.81 2.57 38.77
N PHE A 178 17.43 1.99 37.74
CA PHE A 178 18.48 0.98 37.91
C PHE A 178 19.89 1.49 37.57
N SER A 179 20.03 2.80 37.28
CA SER A 179 21.29 3.41 36.83
C SER A 179 21.94 2.68 35.65
N ALA A 180 21.09 2.16 34.76
CA ALA A 180 21.49 1.34 33.63
C ALA A 180 21.49 2.19 32.33
N GLU A 181 22.44 3.12 32.20
CA GLU A 181 22.60 4.01 31.04
C GLU A 181 22.71 3.21 29.70
N ILE A 182 23.38 2.05 29.75
CA ILE A 182 23.51 1.13 28.63
C ILE A 182 22.14 0.73 28.01
N LEU A 183 21.07 0.64 28.79
CA LEU A 183 19.75 0.33 28.29
C LEU A 183 19.21 1.43 27.35
N VAL A 184 19.46 2.67 27.68
CA VAL A 184 19.02 3.82 26.89
C VAL A 184 19.85 3.91 25.60
N ASP A 185 21.18 3.80 25.72
CA ASP A 185 22.11 4.03 24.61
C ASP A 185 22.14 2.89 23.59
N VAL A 186 21.82 1.66 24.00
CA VAL A 186 21.92 0.48 23.12
C VAL A 186 20.54 -0.08 22.77
N VAL A 187 19.66 -0.26 23.74
CA VAL A 187 18.38 -0.94 23.53
C VAL A 187 17.39 -0.08 22.75
N ALA A 188 17.30 1.23 23.01
CA ALA A 188 16.39 2.11 22.30
C ALA A 188 16.71 2.20 20.79
N PRO A 189 17.96 2.39 20.35
CA PRO A 189 18.30 2.32 18.93
C PRO A 189 18.02 0.96 18.29
N LEU A 190 18.24 -0.15 18.99
CA LEU A 190 17.93 -1.49 18.48
C LEU A 190 16.43 -1.70 18.24
N ILE A 191 15.59 -1.19 19.14
CA ILE A 191 14.13 -1.22 18.94
C ILE A 191 13.76 -0.40 17.71
N MET A 192 14.31 0.79 17.55
CA MET A 192 14.07 1.64 16.38
C MET A 192 14.47 0.92 15.09
N LEU A 193 15.66 0.31 15.03
CA LEU A 193 16.11 -0.46 13.87
C LEU A 193 15.20 -1.66 13.58
N SER A 194 14.74 -2.36 14.62
CA SER A 194 13.80 -3.49 14.48
C SER A 194 12.45 -3.05 13.92
N LEU A 195 11.92 -1.92 14.39
CA LEU A 195 10.67 -1.36 13.86
C LEU A 195 10.81 -0.92 12.40
N ILE A 196 11.94 -0.31 12.04
CA ILE A 196 12.25 0.04 10.64
C ILE A 196 12.32 -1.22 9.77
N ALA A 197 13.00 -2.28 10.24
CA ALA A 197 13.09 -3.54 9.50
C ALA A 197 11.72 -4.19 9.29
N ILE A 198 10.84 -4.16 10.29
CA ILE A 198 9.46 -4.65 10.19
C ILE A 198 8.67 -3.79 9.19
N LEU A 199 8.79 -2.47 9.25
CA LEU A 199 8.15 -1.56 8.30
C LEU A 199 8.60 -1.85 6.86
N LEU A 200 9.88 -2.08 6.64
CA LEU A 200 10.42 -2.43 5.33
C LEU A 200 9.87 -3.78 4.85
N SER A 201 9.87 -4.80 5.71
CA SER A 201 9.38 -6.15 5.35
C SER A 201 7.87 -6.19 5.06
N ALA A 202 7.08 -5.30 5.66
CA ALA A 202 5.64 -5.20 5.41
C ALA A 202 5.31 -4.50 4.07
N ASN A 203 6.30 -3.83 3.44
CA ASN A 203 6.13 -3.08 2.20
C ASN A 203 6.74 -3.79 0.98
N PHE A 204 7.49 -4.89 1.17
CA PHE A 204 8.07 -5.74 0.12
C PHE A 204 7.57 -7.17 0.19
#